data_67b40721956eec024fa78f0b982e01f9
#
_entry.id   67b40721956eec024fa78f0b982e01f9
#
_cell.length_a   1.000
_cell.length_b   1.000
_cell.length_c   1.000
_cell.angle_alpha   90.00
_cell.angle_beta   90.00
_cell.angle_gamma   90.00
#
_symmetry.space_group_name_H-M   'P 1'
#
loop_
_entity.id
_entity.type
_entity.pdbx_description
1 polymer ?
#
loop_
_entity_poly.entity_id
_entity_poly.type
_entity_poly.pdbx_seq_one_letter_code
_entity_poly.pdbx_strand_id
1 'polypeptide(L)'
;MPPLVGDALPQRRGGAVSAGLESIRQVMADYLCGRGVPAATAWPESRRQEREEPVVVVSVRGCRASAASFQDYLGEHWDETAGRWEERYGRRAELTFGLDIYAPEKGDGECVQAAFDALAGALILGAPEGLDLLEFSCGRTVRDGESRRLKRPVEAVCAAWLCAVTDAGGAFVDFELRGVVKQ
;
A
#
# COMPACT_ATOMS: atom_id res chain seq x y z
N MET A 1 -1.21 9.65 43.65
CA MET A 1 -1.58 9.11 42.36
C MET A 1 -0.83 9.90 41.31
N PRO A 2 0.12 9.30 40.57
CA PRO A 2 0.76 9.97 39.43
C PRO A 2 -0.17 9.99 38.23
N PRO A 3 -0.13 11.01 37.36
CA PRO A 3 -0.94 11.07 36.15
C PRO A 3 -0.47 10.02 35.16
N LEU A 4 -1.43 9.38 34.53
CA LEU A 4 -1.21 8.47 33.38
C LEU A 4 -0.51 9.24 32.29
N VAL A 5 0.68 8.80 31.92
CA VAL A 5 1.42 9.25 30.76
C VAL A 5 0.64 8.76 29.53
N GLY A 6 -0.04 9.68 28.87
CA GLY A 6 -0.67 9.40 27.59
C GLY A 6 0.42 9.12 26.56
N ASP A 7 0.38 7.93 25.96
CA ASP A 7 1.23 7.57 24.84
C ASP A 7 1.02 8.57 23.69
N ALA A 8 2.04 9.36 23.45
CA ALA A 8 2.08 10.29 22.33
C ALA A 8 2.08 9.50 21.01
N LEU A 9 1.00 9.61 20.24
CA LEU A 9 0.97 9.15 18.86
C LEU A 9 2.13 9.80 18.09
N PRO A 10 2.83 9.07 17.22
CA PRO A 10 3.98 9.60 16.51
C PRO A 10 3.60 10.84 15.69
N GLN A 11 4.32 11.92 15.93
CA GLN A 11 4.15 13.20 15.25
C GLN A 11 4.41 13.04 13.75
N ARG A 12 3.59 13.72 12.96
CA ARG A 12 3.74 13.85 11.51
C ARG A 12 5.15 14.31 11.13
N ARG A 13 5.89 13.49 10.42
CA ARG A 13 6.77 14.00 9.37
C ARG A 13 5.90 14.08 8.12
N GLY A 14 5.85 15.25 7.49
CA GLY A 14 4.93 15.56 6.41
C GLY A 14 4.90 14.51 5.32
N GLY A 15 3.97 13.59 5.43
CA GLY A 15 3.65 12.58 4.43
C GLY A 15 2.48 13.10 3.62
N ALA A 16 2.58 12.99 2.30
CA ALA A 16 1.54 13.38 1.38
C ALA A 16 0.20 12.73 1.78
N VAL A 17 -0.81 13.58 1.90
CA VAL A 17 -2.19 13.17 2.10
C VAL A 17 -2.60 12.33 0.90
N SER A 18 -3.01 11.10 1.13
CA SER A 18 -3.36 10.19 0.05
C SER A 18 -4.81 10.43 -0.36
N ALA A 19 -5.01 10.92 -1.57
CA ALA A 19 -6.33 11.11 -2.17
C ALA A 19 -6.98 9.75 -2.55
N GLY A 20 -7.24 8.89 -1.58
CA GLY A 20 -7.97 7.64 -1.77
C GLY A 20 -7.13 6.42 -2.20
N LEU A 21 -7.82 5.33 -2.57
CA LEU A 21 -7.21 4.02 -2.91
C LEU A 21 -6.26 4.08 -4.12
N GLU A 22 -6.42 5.07 -4.99
CA GLU A 22 -5.58 5.24 -6.18
C GLU A 22 -4.13 5.59 -5.81
N SER A 23 -3.94 6.44 -4.81
CA SER A 23 -2.61 6.82 -4.36
C SER A 23 -1.92 5.70 -3.58
N ILE A 24 -2.66 4.78 -2.98
CA ILE A 24 -2.10 3.62 -2.28
C ILE A 24 -1.32 2.72 -3.25
N ARG A 25 -1.78 2.57 -4.49
CA ARG A 25 -1.03 1.87 -5.53
C ARG A 25 0.32 2.53 -5.79
N GLN A 26 0.33 3.86 -5.87
CA GLN A 26 1.55 4.61 -6.11
C GLN A 26 2.52 4.46 -4.94
N VAL A 27 2.04 4.54 -3.71
CA VAL A 27 2.87 4.31 -2.51
C VAL A 27 3.55 2.94 -2.53
N MET A 28 2.83 1.89 -2.92
CA MET A 28 3.42 0.55 -3.06
C MET A 28 4.44 0.50 -4.20
N ALA A 29 4.13 1.09 -5.36
CA ALA A 29 5.05 1.11 -6.50
C ALA A 29 6.33 1.88 -6.18
N ASP A 30 6.23 3.03 -5.53
CA ASP A 30 7.38 3.86 -5.13
C ASP A 30 8.26 3.13 -4.09
N TYR A 31 7.64 2.43 -3.14
CA TYR A 31 8.34 1.58 -2.18
C TYR A 31 9.17 0.50 -2.89
N LEU A 32 8.55 -0.23 -3.81
CA LEU A 32 9.23 -1.29 -4.57
C LEU A 32 10.38 -0.73 -5.41
N CYS A 33 10.15 0.39 -6.11
CA CYS A 33 11.21 1.09 -6.86
C CYS A 33 12.36 1.52 -5.94
N GLY A 34 12.07 2.05 -4.75
CA GLY A 34 13.07 2.40 -3.75
C GLY A 34 13.86 1.21 -3.21
N ARG A 35 13.34 -0.01 -3.36
CA ARG A 35 14.02 -1.28 -3.04
C ARG A 35 14.72 -1.94 -4.24
N GLY A 36 14.77 -1.23 -5.37
CA GLY A 36 15.41 -1.73 -6.59
C GLY A 36 14.56 -2.70 -7.40
N VAL A 37 13.26 -2.82 -7.10
CA VAL A 37 12.31 -3.62 -7.86
C VAL A 37 11.57 -2.71 -8.85
N PRO A 38 11.77 -2.85 -10.17
CA PRO A 38 11.06 -2.05 -11.15
C PRO A 38 9.54 -2.24 -11.02
N ALA A 39 8.81 -1.19 -10.68
CA ALA A 39 7.37 -1.24 -10.46
C ALA A 39 6.64 -0.07 -11.13
N ALA A 40 5.38 -0.29 -11.50
CA ALA A 40 4.51 0.71 -12.10
C ALA A 40 3.05 0.47 -11.71
N THR A 41 2.25 1.52 -11.64
CA THR A 41 0.80 1.43 -11.31
C THR A 41 -0.08 1.21 -12.54
N ALA A 42 0.45 1.47 -13.72
CA ALA A 42 -0.19 1.18 -14.99
C ALA A 42 0.85 0.69 -15.98
N TRP A 43 0.42 -0.22 -16.84
CA TRP A 43 1.24 -0.68 -17.93
C TRP A 43 0.98 0.23 -19.14
N PRO A 44 1.92 1.10 -19.53
CA PRO A 44 1.72 1.96 -20.68
C PRO A 44 1.61 1.11 -21.95
N GLU A 45 0.49 1.20 -22.64
CA GLU A 45 0.22 0.41 -23.87
C GLU A 45 1.30 0.60 -24.93
N SER A 46 1.83 1.82 -25.05
CA SER A 46 2.87 2.17 -26.03
C SER A 46 4.25 1.59 -25.72
N ARG A 47 4.51 1.11 -24.51
CA ARG A 47 5.82 0.59 -24.08
C ARG A 47 5.81 -0.91 -23.73
N ARG A 48 4.70 -1.58 -23.94
CA ARG A 48 4.56 -3.02 -23.62
C ARG A 48 5.57 -3.90 -24.37
N GLN A 49 5.97 -3.52 -25.57
CA GLN A 49 6.85 -4.31 -26.44
C GLN A 49 8.34 -3.99 -26.28
N GLU A 50 8.71 -2.84 -25.72
CA GLU A 50 10.09 -2.36 -25.74
C GLU A 50 10.90 -2.65 -24.46
N ARG A 51 10.25 -3.00 -23.34
CA ARG A 51 11.00 -3.29 -22.12
C ARG A 51 11.63 -4.70 -22.18
N GLU A 52 12.94 -4.74 -22.12
CA GLU A 52 13.71 -5.99 -22.03
C GLU A 52 13.78 -6.54 -20.60
N GLU A 53 13.46 -5.72 -19.59
CA GLU A 53 13.53 -6.05 -18.18
C GLU A 53 12.15 -6.42 -17.60
N PRO A 54 12.12 -7.30 -16.57
CA PRO A 54 10.91 -7.56 -15.81
C PRO A 54 10.38 -6.30 -15.11
N VAL A 55 9.07 -6.22 -14.93
CA VAL A 55 8.40 -5.13 -14.22
C VAL A 55 7.26 -5.67 -13.37
N VAL A 56 7.08 -5.12 -12.18
CA VAL A 56 5.94 -5.40 -11.32
C VAL A 56 4.85 -4.38 -11.58
N VAL A 57 3.66 -4.83 -11.97
CA VAL A 57 2.49 -3.97 -12.14
C VAL A 57 1.67 -4.02 -10.86
N VAL A 58 1.56 -2.87 -10.20
CA VAL A 58 0.85 -2.72 -8.93
C VAL A 58 -0.60 -2.35 -9.17
N SER A 59 -1.51 -3.13 -8.61
CA SER A 59 -2.95 -2.86 -8.60
C SER A 59 -3.52 -3.07 -7.20
N VAL A 60 -4.65 -2.45 -6.88
CA VAL A 60 -5.45 -2.80 -5.70
C VAL A 60 -6.61 -3.67 -6.17
N ARG A 61 -6.63 -4.93 -5.74
CA ARG A 61 -7.65 -5.92 -6.09
C ARG A 61 -8.83 -5.92 -5.14
N GLY A 62 -8.61 -5.51 -3.91
CA GLY A 62 -9.65 -5.48 -2.90
C GLY A 62 -9.28 -4.61 -1.71
N CYS A 63 -10.32 -4.11 -1.05
CA CYS A 63 -10.22 -3.41 0.22
C CYS A 63 -11.40 -3.86 1.09
N ARG A 64 -11.08 -4.37 2.27
CA ARG A 64 -12.07 -4.74 3.28
C ARG A 64 -11.83 -3.93 4.53
N ALA A 65 -12.77 -3.07 4.90
CA ALA A 65 -12.69 -2.27 6.11
C ALA A 65 -13.67 -2.82 7.17
N SER A 66 -13.19 -2.96 8.40
CA SER A 66 -13.99 -3.42 9.54
C SER A 66 -13.92 -2.40 10.68
N ALA A 67 -14.98 -2.34 11.49
CA ALA A 67 -15.02 -1.48 12.66
C ALA A 67 -13.87 -1.83 13.63
N ALA A 68 -13.17 -0.83 14.12
CA ALA A 68 -12.08 -0.98 15.07
C ALA A 68 -12.50 -0.57 16.50
N SER A 69 -13.53 0.26 16.61
CA SER A 69 -14.04 0.79 17.87
C SER A 69 -15.54 1.08 17.77
N PHE A 70 -16.13 1.47 18.89
CA PHE A 70 -17.52 1.93 18.91
C PHE A 70 -17.67 3.19 18.05
N GLN A 71 -18.57 3.14 17.07
CA GLN A 71 -18.82 4.21 16.09
C GLN A 71 -17.58 4.66 15.29
N ASP A 72 -16.57 3.78 15.17
CA ASP A 72 -15.32 4.06 14.46
C ASP A 72 -14.52 5.24 15.04
N TYR A 73 -14.83 5.72 16.25
CA TYR A 73 -14.14 6.83 16.89
C TYR A 73 -12.78 6.41 17.43
N LEU A 74 -11.71 7.13 17.05
CA LEU A 74 -10.32 6.86 17.42
C LEU A 74 -9.74 7.89 18.41
N GLY A 75 -10.50 8.93 18.74
CA GLY A 75 -10.06 9.98 19.65
C GLY A 75 -9.93 11.35 18.99
N GLU A 76 -9.39 12.30 19.75
CA GLU A 76 -9.16 13.67 19.32
C GLU A 76 -7.67 13.94 19.09
N HIS A 77 -7.37 14.83 18.17
CA HIS A 77 -6.04 15.29 17.86
C HIS A 77 -6.02 16.82 17.76
N TRP A 78 -5.00 17.43 18.34
CA TRP A 78 -4.76 18.86 18.17
C TRP A 78 -4.01 19.09 16.85
N ASP A 79 -4.61 19.80 15.91
CA ASP A 79 -3.93 20.26 14.72
C ASP A 79 -3.23 21.61 15.02
N GLU A 80 -1.90 21.56 15.09
CA GLU A 80 -1.08 22.76 15.38
C GLU A 80 -1.18 23.79 14.25
N THR A 81 -1.41 23.34 13.00
CA THR A 81 -1.50 24.20 11.83
C THR A 81 -2.84 24.94 11.78
N ALA A 82 -3.93 24.26 12.06
CA ALA A 82 -5.27 24.81 12.10
C ALA A 82 -5.63 25.44 13.46
N GLY A 83 -4.84 25.15 14.53
CA GLY A 83 -5.07 25.63 15.87
C GLY A 83 -6.39 25.15 16.49
N ARG A 84 -6.79 23.93 16.19
CA ARG A 84 -8.07 23.37 16.64
C ARG A 84 -7.97 21.88 16.96
N TRP A 85 -8.92 21.39 17.77
CA TRP A 85 -9.12 19.97 17.96
C TRP A 85 -9.87 19.37 16.76
N GLU A 86 -9.40 18.21 16.31
CA GLU A 86 -10.02 17.42 15.26
C GLU A 86 -10.39 16.05 15.80
N GLU A 87 -11.61 15.62 15.56
CA GLU A 87 -12.05 14.28 15.86
C GLU A 87 -11.57 13.32 14.76
N ARG A 88 -11.07 12.15 15.18
CA ARG A 88 -10.62 11.12 14.26
C ARG A 88 -11.51 9.91 14.34
N TYR A 89 -11.93 9.48 13.17
CA TYR A 89 -12.69 8.27 12.97
C TYR A 89 -11.91 7.35 12.04
N GLY A 90 -11.96 6.03 12.26
CA GLY A 90 -11.21 5.13 11.40
C GLY A 90 -11.60 3.68 11.53
N ARG A 91 -11.31 2.95 10.46
CA ARG A 91 -11.53 1.52 10.37
C ARG A 91 -10.22 0.81 10.09
N ARG A 92 -10.10 -0.38 10.65
CA ARG A 92 -9.04 -1.30 10.25
C ARG A 92 -9.36 -1.80 8.85
N ALA A 93 -8.44 -1.59 7.92
CA ALA A 93 -8.58 -2.03 6.55
C ALA A 93 -7.59 -3.16 6.24
N GLU A 94 -8.04 -4.07 5.41
CA GLU A 94 -7.24 -5.10 4.78
C GLU A 94 -7.26 -4.84 3.27
N LEU A 95 -6.08 -4.58 2.72
CA LEU A 95 -5.87 -4.22 1.33
C LEU A 95 -5.21 -5.39 0.61
N THR A 96 -5.83 -5.87 -0.46
CA THR A 96 -5.25 -6.89 -1.33
C THR A 96 -4.63 -6.22 -2.54
N PHE A 97 -3.30 -6.25 -2.61
CA PHE A 97 -2.55 -5.77 -3.77
C PHE A 97 -2.34 -6.90 -4.78
N GLY A 98 -2.48 -6.58 -6.06
CA GLY A 98 -1.93 -7.38 -7.14
C GLY A 98 -0.56 -6.82 -7.51
N LEU A 99 0.47 -7.64 -7.41
CA LEU A 99 1.86 -7.33 -7.74
C LEU A 99 2.31 -8.22 -8.90
N ASP A 100 1.64 -8.08 -10.04
CA ASP A 100 1.86 -8.98 -11.18
C ASP A 100 3.21 -8.71 -11.86
N ILE A 101 4.05 -9.73 -11.92
CA ILE A 101 5.35 -9.64 -12.59
C ILE A 101 5.15 -9.93 -14.07
N TYR A 102 5.56 -8.99 -14.91
CA TYR A 102 5.63 -9.17 -16.36
C TYR A 102 7.08 -9.20 -16.81
N ALA A 103 7.45 -10.20 -17.60
CA ALA A 103 8.79 -10.37 -18.11
C ALA A 103 8.78 -10.69 -19.60
N PRO A 104 9.84 -10.37 -20.37
CA PRO A 104 9.95 -10.77 -21.75
C PRO A 104 9.94 -12.29 -21.88
N GLU A 105 9.39 -12.78 -22.98
CA GLU A 105 9.30 -14.22 -23.28
C GLU A 105 10.66 -14.85 -23.62
N LYS A 106 11.72 -14.03 -23.71
CA LYS A 106 13.07 -14.49 -24.01
C LYS A 106 13.69 -15.17 -22.79
N GLY A 107 14.06 -16.41 -22.91
CA GLY A 107 14.72 -17.21 -21.86
C GLY A 107 13.78 -18.21 -21.19
N ASP A 108 14.34 -19.07 -20.34
CA ASP A 108 13.65 -20.19 -19.68
C ASP A 108 12.82 -19.79 -18.45
N GLY A 109 12.35 -18.54 -18.37
CA GLY A 109 11.61 -18.04 -17.20
C GLY A 109 12.49 -17.67 -16.00
N GLU A 110 13.80 -17.76 -16.09
CA GLU A 110 14.74 -17.37 -15.02
C GLU A 110 14.58 -15.89 -14.63
N CYS A 111 14.30 -15.03 -15.62
CA CYS A 111 14.08 -13.60 -15.36
C CYS A 111 12.83 -13.34 -14.50
N VAL A 112 11.79 -14.16 -14.67
CA VAL A 112 10.56 -14.07 -13.83
C VAL A 112 10.87 -14.53 -12.42
N GLN A 113 11.67 -15.58 -12.25
CA GLN A 113 12.06 -16.09 -10.93
C GLN A 113 12.94 -15.06 -10.21
N ALA A 114 13.95 -14.51 -10.88
CA ALA A 114 14.80 -13.47 -10.31
C ALA A 114 14.01 -12.23 -9.88
N ALA A 115 13.05 -11.81 -10.71
CA ALA A 115 12.16 -10.69 -10.37
C ALA A 115 11.26 -11.02 -9.17
N PHE A 116 10.78 -12.26 -9.07
CA PHE A 116 10.00 -12.70 -7.91
C PHE A 116 10.87 -12.72 -6.63
N ASP A 117 12.10 -13.22 -6.71
CA ASP A 117 13.01 -13.26 -5.57
C ASP A 117 13.35 -11.85 -5.06
N ALA A 118 13.55 -10.89 -5.98
CA ALA A 118 13.75 -9.49 -5.65
C ALA A 118 12.50 -8.88 -4.99
N LEU A 119 11.31 -9.14 -5.54
CA LEU A 119 10.03 -8.69 -4.97
C LEU A 119 9.81 -9.28 -3.58
N ALA A 120 10.00 -10.59 -3.42
CA ALA A 120 9.85 -11.27 -2.14
C ALA A 120 10.84 -10.71 -1.10
N GLY A 121 12.10 -10.47 -1.50
CA GLY A 121 13.10 -9.83 -0.65
C GLY A 121 12.66 -8.44 -0.19
N ALA A 122 12.13 -7.61 -1.09
CA ALA A 122 11.62 -6.29 -0.74
C ALA A 122 10.46 -6.35 0.26
N LEU A 123 9.53 -7.29 0.07
CA LEU A 123 8.36 -7.46 0.95
C LEU A 123 8.73 -8.05 2.32
N ILE A 124 9.71 -8.96 2.39
CA ILE A 124 10.18 -9.54 3.67
C ILE A 124 10.91 -8.47 4.51
N LEU A 125 11.62 -7.56 3.87
CA LEU A 125 12.34 -6.48 4.57
C LEU A 125 11.40 -5.38 5.10
N GLY A 126 10.13 -5.39 4.75
CA GLY A 126 9.12 -4.46 5.23
C GLY A 126 8.03 -4.14 4.22
N ALA A 127 7.29 -3.10 4.50
CA ALA A 127 6.22 -2.57 3.68
C ALA A 127 6.31 -1.03 3.62
N PRO A 128 5.57 -0.37 2.72
CA PRO A 128 5.47 1.08 2.72
C PRO A 128 4.97 1.62 4.06
N GLU A 129 5.35 2.85 4.40
CA GLU A 129 4.82 3.53 5.58
C GLU A 129 3.29 3.57 5.51
N GLY A 130 2.63 3.19 6.61
CA GLY A 130 1.18 3.12 6.68
C GLY A 130 0.58 1.77 6.30
N LEU A 131 1.38 0.82 5.81
CA LEU A 131 0.97 -0.54 5.49
C LEU A 131 1.75 -1.54 6.33
N ASP A 132 1.08 -2.59 6.81
CA ASP A 132 1.71 -3.73 7.48
C ASP A 132 1.42 -4.98 6.67
N LEU A 133 2.46 -5.60 6.11
CA LEU A 133 2.33 -6.80 5.30
C LEU A 133 1.90 -7.97 6.19
N LEU A 134 0.76 -8.58 5.87
CA LEU A 134 0.23 -9.74 6.56
C LEU A 134 0.69 -11.03 5.90
N GLU A 135 0.52 -11.11 4.58
CA GLU A 135 0.88 -12.28 3.79
C GLU A 135 1.12 -11.90 2.33
N PHE A 136 1.85 -12.73 1.62
CA PHE A 136 1.88 -12.70 0.16
C PHE A 136 1.95 -14.10 -0.42
N SER A 137 1.42 -14.25 -1.62
CA SER A 137 1.37 -15.51 -2.35
C SER A 137 1.66 -15.30 -3.83
N CYS A 138 2.08 -16.32 -4.53
CA CYS A 138 2.29 -16.25 -5.97
C CYS A 138 1.66 -17.42 -6.69
N GLY A 139 1.15 -17.14 -7.88
CA GLY A 139 0.63 -18.14 -8.81
C GLY A 139 1.69 -18.69 -9.75
N ARG A 140 1.23 -19.50 -10.70
CA ARG A 140 2.07 -20.05 -11.77
C ARG A 140 2.41 -18.97 -12.78
N THR A 141 3.59 -19.06 -13.37
CA THR A 141 3.95 -18.26 -14.55
C THR A 141 3.14 -18.76 -15.73
N VAL A 142 2.47 -17.83 -16.40
CA VAL A 142 1.66 -18.07 -17.59
C VAL A 142 2.05 -17.11 -18.69
N ARG A 143 1.77 -17.49 -19.95
CA ARG A 143 1.87 -16.55 -21.06
C ARG A 143 0.64 -15.64 -21.08
N ASP A 144 0.84 -14.36 -21.00
CA ASP A 144 -0.22 -13.36 -21.13
C ASP A 144 -0.46 -13.06 -22.63
N GLY A 145 -1.67 -13.36 -23.10
CA GLY A 145 -2.03 -13.23 -24.51
C GLY A 145 -2.08 -11.79 -25.00
N GLU A 146 -2.41 -10.85 -24.13
CA GLU A 146 -2.52 -9.44 -24.49
C GLU A 146 -1.16 -8.76 -24.61
N SER A 147 -0.30 -8.98 -23.60
CA SER A 147 1.02 -8.34 -23.55
C SER A 147 2.09 -9.12 -24.32
N ARG A 148 1.84 -10.37 -24.72
CA ARG A 148 2.82 -11.32 -25.28
C ARG A 148 4.05 -11.47 -24.38
N ARG A 149 3.83 -11.51 -23.06
CA ARG A 149 4.86 -11.65 -22.03
C ARG A 149 4.55 -12.81 -21.11
N LEU A 150 5.57 -13.23 -20.38
CA LEU A 150 5.36 -14.10 -19.24
C LEU A 150 4.78 -13.25 -18.09
N LYS A 151 3.72 -13.74 -17.49
CA LYS A 151 3.07 -13.14 -16.34
C LYS A 151 3.11 -14.10 -15.15
N ARG A 152 3.58 -13.64 -14.00
CA ARG A 152 3.43 -14.33 -12.73
C ARG A 152 2.56 -13.47 -11.81
N PRO A 153 1.33 -13.90 -11.50
CA PRO A 153 0.50 -13.19 -10.55
C PRO A 153 1.05 -13.36 -9.14
N VAL A 154 1.16 -12.25 -8.43
CA VAL A 154 1.50 -12.18 -7.01
C VAL A 154 0.43 -11.37 -6.31
N GLU A 155 0.00 -11.83 -5.15
CA GLU A 155 -0.91 -11.11 -4.26
C GLU A 155 -0.21 -10.83 -2.94
N ALA A 156 -0.39 -9.60 -2.43
CA ALA A 156 0.06 -9.21 -1.11
C ALA A 156 -1.11 -8.61 -0.33
N VAL A 157 -1.32 -9.09 0.88
CA VAL A 157 -2.36 -8.58 1.78
C VAL A 157 -1.68 -7.72 2.85
N CYS A 158 -2.13 -6.48 2.96
CA CYS A 158 -1.61 -5.52 3.92
C CYS A 158 -2.72 -5.02 4.83
N ALA A 159 -2.42 -4.89 6.12
CA ALA A 159 -3.27 -4.17 7.05
C ALA A 159 -2.92 -2.68 7.06
N ALA A 160 -3.94 -1.85 7.25
CA ALA A 160 -3.81 -0.41 7.35
C ALA A 160 -4.95 0.16 8.20
N TRP A 161 -4.84 1.44 8.53
CA TRP A 161 -5.92 2.23 9.09
C TRP A 161 -6.43 3.19 8.02
N LEU A 162 -7.73 3.14 7.73
CA LEU A 162 -8.42 4.16 6.95
C LEU A 162 -9.03 5.13 7.95
N CYS A 163 -8.44 6.31 8.05
CA CYS A 163 -8.88 7.34 8.97
C CYS A 163 -9.62 8.44 8.21
N ALA A 164 -10.76 8.86 8.73
CA ALA A 164 -11.44 10.06 8.32
C ALA A 164 -11.17 11.14 9.37
N VAL A 165 -10.82 12.33 8.92
CA VAL A 165 -10.67 13.51 9.75
C VAL A 165 -11.88 14.39 9.51
N THR A 166 -12.58 14.77 10.57
CA THR A 166 -13.68 15.71 10.50
C THR A 166 -13.29 17.00 11.23
N ASP A 167 -13.75 18.13 10.72
CA ASP A 167 -13.71 19.35 11.50
C ASP A 167 -14.74 19.30 12.64
N ALA A 168 -14.67 20.26 13.56
CA ALA A 168 -15.61 20.39 14.68
C ALA A 168 -17.09 20.57 14.25
N GLY A 169 -17.35 20.74 12.96
CA GLY A 169 -18.69 20.79 12.35
C GLY A 169 -19.15 19.48 11.73
N GLY A 170 -18.35 18.40 11.81
CA GLY A 170 -18.68 17.09 11.25
C GLY A 170 -18.52 16.98 9.73
N ALA A 171 -17.92 17.97 9.05
CA ALA A 171 -17.61 17.88 7.65
C ALA A 171 -16.40 16.96 7.42
N PHE A 172 -16.53 16.05 6.45
CA PHE A 172 -15.42 15.20 6.03
C PHE A 172 -14.33 16.03 5.35
N VAL A 173 -13.09 15.94 5.85
CA VAL A 173 -11.96 16.71 5.34
C VAL A 173 -11.06 15.86 4.48
N ASP A 174 -10.67 14.64 4.93
CA ASP A 174 -9.77 13.77 4.16
C ASP A 174 -9.68 12.32 4.71
N PHE A 175 -9.05 11.42 3.90
CA PHE A 175 -8.64 10.10 4.33
C PHE A 175 -7.13 10.06 4.59
N GLU A 176 -6.73 9.50 5.71
CA GLU A 176 -5.34 9.19 6.01
C GLU A 176 -5.12 7.67 6.07
N LEU A 177 -4.03 7.21 5.45
CA LEU A 177 -3.53 5.85 5.65
C LEU A 177 -2.53 5.88 6.79
N ARG A 178 -2.73 5.03 7.80
CA ARG A 178 -1.81 4.90 8.93
C ARG A 178 -1.41 3.45 9.13
N GLY A 179 -0.14 3.25 9.47
CA GLY A 179 0.37 1.94 9.87
C GLY A 179 -0.30 1.42 11.13
N VAL A 180 -0.36 0.11 11.26
CA VAL A 180 -0.80 -0.55 12.48
C VAL A 180 0.27 -0.32 13.56
N VAL A 181 -0.07 0.37 14.62
CA VAL A 181 0.79 0.45 15.79
C VAL A 181 0.77 -0.93 16.45
N LYS A 182 1.90 -1.63 16.46
CA LYS A 182 2.05 -2.85 17.26
C LYS A 182 2.01 -2.45 18.73
N GLN A 183 1.02 -2.98 19.46
CA GLN A 183 0.99 -2.94 20.92
C GLN A 183 2.06 -3.86 21.50
#